data_f6deb878e7334ecee4b777cf145e1672
#
_entry.id   f6deb878e7334ecee4b777cf145e1672
#
_cell.length_a   1.000
_cell.length_b   1.000
_cell.length_c   1.000
_cell.angle_alpha   90.00
_cell.angle_beta   90.00
_cell.angle_gamma   90.00
#
_symmetry.space_group_name_H-M   'P 1'
#
loop_
_entity.id
_entity.type
_entity.pdbx_description
1 polymer ?
#
loop_
_entity_poly.entity_id
_entity_poly.type
_entity_poly.pdbx_seq_one_letter_code
_entity_poly.pdbx_strand_id
1 'polypeptide(L)'
;IKDALDIAEDAGLGVDLHVDEMLDESVLTLHDLAKQVMDRGFDKPVTASHCVTLGMQSLKKQKEVAADVAKANIAVLPLPQTNLFLQARGIATATPRALTAIKALKEAGVLVAAGADNVQDPFNLVGRSDPLETASLAKA
;
A
#
# COMPACT_ATOMS: atom_id res chain seq x y z
N ILE A 1 14.16 0.70 2.47
CA ILE A 1 13.84 -0.55 1.74
C ILE A 1 15.07 -1.44 1.70
N LYS A 2 16.19 -0.94 1.14
CA LYS A 2 17.40 -1.76 0.95
C LYS A 2 17.79 -2.50 2.22
N ASP A 3 17.96 -1.81 3.33
CA ASP A 3 18.42 -2.41 4.59
C ASP A 3 17.41 -3.44 5.16
N ALA A 4 16.12 -3.19 4.97
CA ALA A 4 15.08 -4.14 5.39
C ALA A 4 15.15 -5.44 4.57
N LEU A 5 15.36 -5.34 3.27
CA LEU A 5 15.54 -6.50 2.41
C LEU A 5 16.86 -7.23 2.70
N ASP A 6 17.96 -6.50 2.97
CA ASP A 6 19.25 -7.10 3.34
C ASP A 6 19.10 -7.94 4.62
N ILE A 7 18.47 -7.38 5.66
CA ILE A 7 18.25 -8.08 6.94
C ILE A 7 17.35 -9.31 6.75
N ALA A 8 16.27 -9.17 5.96
CA ALA A 8 15.34 -10.26 5.72
C ALA A 8 16.00 -11.41 4.92
N GLU A 9 16.81 -11.07 3.92
CA GLU A 9 17.55 -12.03 3.11
C GLU A 9 18.56 -12.81 3.98
N ASP A 10 19.35 -12.11 4.79
CA ASP A 10 20.29 -12.73 5.74
C ASP A 10 19.61 -13.64 6.75
N ALA A 11 18.38 -13.29 7.18
CA ALA A 11 17.59 -14.08 8.11
C ALA A 11 16.76 -15.19 7.44
N GLY A 12 16.64 -15.20 6.10
CA GLY A 12 15.77 -16.12 5.37
C GLY A 12 14.28 -15.87 5.59
N LEU A 13 13.88 -14.62 5.90
CA LEU A 13 12.52 -14.22 6.23
C LEU A 13 11.88 -13.37 5.13
N GLY A 14 10.54 -13.31 5.12
CA GLY A 14 9.79 -12.34 4.35
C GLY A 14 9.78 -10.96 5.00
N VAL A 15 9.21 -9.97 4.31
CA VAL A 15 9.03 -8.62 4.84
C VAL A 15 7.58 -8.16 4.73
N ASP A 16 7.15 -7.38 5.71
CA ASP A 16 5.90 -6.63 5.70
C ASP A 16 6.24 -5.16 6.03
N LEU A 17 6.00 -4.28 5.07
CA LEU A 17 6.47 -2.89 5.12
C LEU A 17 5.30 -1.92 4.98
N HIS A 18 5.28 -0.88 5.83
CA HIS A 18 4.47 0.31 5.60
C HIS A 18 5.11 1.14 4.50
N VAL A 19 4.39 1.36 3.42
CA VAL A 19 4.92 1.95 2.18
C VAL A 19 4.00 3.06 1.69
N ASP A 20 4.57 4.23 1.42
CA ASP A 20 3.87 5.35 0.78
C ASP A 20 2.57 5.76 1.50
N GLU A 21 2.59 5.85 2.83
CA GLU A 21 1.46 6.32 3.64
C GLU A 21 1.34 7.84 3.59
N MET A 22 1.29 8.41 2.39
CA MET A 22 1.24 9.85 2.18
C MET A 22 0.58 10.22 0.85
N LEU A 23 0.25 11.52 0.71
CA LEU A 23 -0.35 12.08 -0.50
C LEU A 23 0.66 12.77 -1.44
N ASP A 24 1.95 12.61 -1.19
CA ASP A 24 3.01 13.18 -2.02
C ASP A 24 3.25 12.32 -3.27
N GLU A 25 2.82 12.81 -4.42
CA GLU A 25 2.95 12.13 -5.71
C GLU A 25 4.41 11.88 -6.14
N SER A 26 5.35 12.65 -5.60
CA SER A 26 6.78 12.54 -5.95
C SER A 26 7.45 11.33 -5.31
N VAL A 27 6.87 10.76 -4.26
CA VAL A 27 7.38 9.61 -3.52
C VAL A 27 6.63 8.35 -3.93
N LEU A 28 7.28 7.40 -4.55
CA LEU A 28 6.67 6.14 -5.01
C LEU A 28 7.54 4.95 -4.64
N THR A 29 7.66 4.75 -3.32
CA THR A 29 8.52 3.72 -2.70
C THR A 29 8.06 2.30 -3.05
N LEU A 30 6.76 2.08 -3.27
CA LEU A 30 6.22 0.81 -3.74
C LEU A 30 6.86 0.37 -5.07
N HIS A 31 7.07 1.32 -6.00
CA HIS A 31 7.72 1.01 -7.28
C HIS A 31 9.19 0.65 -7.11
N ASP A 32 9.89 1.36 -6.21
CA ASP A 32 11.29 1.06 -5.88
C ASP A 32 11.41 -0.28 -5.16
N LEU A 33 10.46 -0.62 -4.28
CA LEU A 33 10.40 -1.93 -3.63
C LEU A 33 10.25 -3.04 -4.68
N ALA A 34 9.32 -2.90 -5.63
CA ALA A 34 9.11 -3.89 -6.68
C ALA A 34 10.38 -4.12 -7.52
N LYS A 35 11.08 -3.04 -7.89
CA LYS A 35 12.35 -3.13 -8.62
C LYS A 35 13.42 -3.86 -7.80
N GLN A 36 13.60 -3.47 -6.53
CA GLN A 36 14.62 -4.09 -5.67
C GLN A 36 14.34 -5.58 -5.43
N VAL A 37 13.08 -5.97 -5.26
CA VAL A 37 12.69 -7.39 -5.13
C VAL A 37 13.06 -8.17 -6.39
N MET A 38 12.74 -7.63 -7.57
CA MET A 38 13.07 -8.26 -8.84
C MET A 38 14.58 -8.31 -9.11
N ASP A 39 15.28 -7.20 -8.92
CA ASP A 39 16.71 -7.08 -9.21
C ASP A 39 17.56 -7.99 -8.33
N ARG A 40 17.13 -8.25 -7.11
CA ARG A 40 17.80 -9.18 -6.17
C ARG A 40 17.40 -10.62 -6.37
N GLY A 41 16.28 -10.89 -7.05
CA GLY A 41 15.67 -12.22 -7.05
C GLY A 41 15.19 -12.64 -5.66
N PHE A 42 14.70 -11.69 -4.85
CA PHE A 42 14.22 -11.95 -3.49
C PHE A 42 13.02 -12.90 -3.52
N ASP A 43 13.17 -14.10 -2.96
CA ASP A 43 12.22 -15.22 -3.12
C ASP A 43 11.28 -15.43 -1.92
N LYS A 44 11.38 -14.58 -0.89
CA LYS A 44 10.53 -14.66 0.30
C LYS A 44 9.28 -13.78 0.15
N PRO A 45 8.20 -14.05 0.92
CA PRO A 45 6.99 -13.23 0.87
C PRO A 45 7.27 -11.75 1.14
N VAL A 46 6.67 -10.88 0.33
CA VAL A 46 6.72 -9.43 0.49
C VAL A 46 5.31 -8.87 0.54
N THR A 47 5.02 -8.11 1.58
CA THR A 47 3.77 -7.36 1.73
C THR A 47 4.09 -5.87 1.84
N ALA A 48 3.32 -5.04 1.14
CA ALA A 48 3.36 -3.59 1.22
C ALA A 48 2.00 -3.07 1.66
N SER A 49 1.93 -2.41 2.83
CA SER A 49 0.71 -1.83 3.34
C SER A 49 0.58 -0.34 3.00
N HIS A 50 -0.64 0.21 3.11
CA HIS A 50 -1.06 1.55 2.71
C HIS A 50 -0.97 1.82 1.21
N CYS A 51 0.19 2.06 0.66
CA CYS A 51 0.48 2.37 -0.74
C CYS A 51 -0.39 3.51 -1.31
N VAL A 52 -0.69 4.52 -0.50
CA VAL A 52 -1.62 5.62 -0.81
C VAL A 52 -1.16 6.41 -2.03
N THR A 53 0.15 6.70 -2.12
CA THR A 53 0.74 7.48 -3.22
C THR A 53 0.44 6.89 -4.60
N LEU A 54 0.28 5.56 -4.72
CA LEU A 54 -0.10 4.94 -5.98
C LEU A 54 -1.48 5.43 -6.45
N GLY A 55 -2.42 5.67 -5.52
CA GLY A 55 -3.74 6.22 -5.82
C GLY A 55 -3.71 7.67 -6.33
N MET A 56 -2.65 8.40 -6.03
CA MET A 56 -2.43 9.78 -6.48
C MET A 56 -1.84 9.88 -7.90
N GLN A 57 -1.35 8.78 -8.45
CA GLN A 57 -0.69 8.74 -9.75
C GLN A 57 -1.68 8.76 -10.92
N SER A 58 -1.21 9.17 -12.11
CA SER A 58 -1.97 9.02 -13.33
C SER A 58 -2.33 7.56 -13.61
N LEU A 59 -3.46 7.29 -14.29
CA LEU A 59 -3.89 5.93 -14.64
C LEU A 59 -2.81 5.12 -15.38
N LYS A 60 -2.04 5.80 -16.24
CA LYS A 60 -0.91 5.17 -16.93
C LYS A 60 0.15 4.69 -15.94
N LYS A 61 0.53 5.56 -14.98
CA LYS A 61 1.53 5.23 -13.97
C LYS A 61 1.05 4.16 -12.99
N GLN A 62 -0.22 4.22 -12.57
CA GLN A 62 -0.83 3.17 -11.75
C GLN A 62 -0.70 1.78 -12.40
N LYS A 63 -1.02 1.66 -13.70
CA LYS A 63 -0.92 0.40 -14.43
C LYS A 63 0.52 -0.08 -14.59
N GLU A 64 1.46 0.81 -14.86
CA GLU A 64 2.89 0.52 -14.95
C GLU A 64 3.40 -0.08 -13.62
N VAL A 65 3.16 0.62 -12.52
CA VAL A 65 3.60 0.18 -11.19
C VAL A 65 2.92 -1.12 -10.77
N ALA A 66 1.61 -1.24 -11.00
CA ALA A 66 0.87 -2.46 -10.68
C ALA A 66 1.41 -3.69 -11.43
N ALA A 67 1.83 -3.51 -12.69
CA ALA A 67 2.46 -4.59 -13.45
C ALA A 67 3.82 -5.04 -12.86
N ASP A 68 4.62 -4.08 -12.38
CA ASP A 68 5.91 -4.42 -11.76
C ASP A 68 5.71 -5.03 -10.36
N VAL A 69 4.73 -4.55 -9.57
CA VAL A 69 4.33 -5.14 -8.29
C VAL A 69 3.87 -6.59 -8.47
N ALA A 70 3.08 -6.87 -9.53
CA ALA A 70 2.66 -8.23 -9.86
C ALA A 70 3.84 -9.15 -10.23
N LYS A 71 4.77 -8.65 -11.06
CA LYS A 71 5.99 -9.41 -11.44
C LYS A 71 6.88 -9.70 -10.23
N ALA A 72 6.99 -8.75 -9.30
CA ALA A 72 7.73 -8.90 -8.06
C ALA A 72 7.02 -9.81 -7.03
N ASN A 73 5.81 -10.28 -7.33
CA ASN A 73 4.98 -11.10 -6.43
C ASN A 73 4.76 -10.45 -5.05
N ILE A 74 4.58 -9.14 -5.01
CA ILE A 74 4.30 -8.37 -3.79
C ILE A 74 2.80 -8.35 -3.53
N ALA A 75 2.38 -8.72 -2.31
CA ALA A 75 1.02 -8.50 -1.85
C ALA A 75 0.83 -7.05 -1.42
N VAL A 76 -0.34 -6.47 -1.65
CA VAL A 76 -0.67 -5.10 -1.23
C VAL A 76 -1.84 -5.12 -0.25
N LEU A 77 -1.65 -4.43 0.89
CA LEU A 77 -2.61 -4.37 1.99
C LEU A 77 -3.09 -2.91 2.20
N PRO A 78 -4.10 -2.43 1.48
CA PRO A 78 -4.72 -1.14 1.80
C PRO A 78 -5.36 -1.14 3.17
N LEU A 79 -5.25 0.00 3.86
CA LEU A 79 -5.72 0.22 5.24
C LEU A 79 -6.71 1.40 5.26
N PRO A 80 -7.92 1.22 4.69
CA PRO A 80 -8.80 2.32 4.35
C PRO A 80 -9.30 3.10 5.56
N GLN A 81 -9.58 2.46 6.69
CA GLN A 81 -10.10 3.14 7.87
C GLN A 81 -9.11 4.16 8.41
N THR A 82 -7.86 3.77 8.63
CA THR A 82 -6.80 4.66 9.11
C THR A 82 -6.46 5.74 8.09
N ASN A 83 -6.29 5.39 6.82
CA ASN A 83 -5.93 6.36 5.80
C ASN A 83 -6.99 7.44 5.59
N LEU A 84 -8.27 7.06 5.54
CA LEU A 84 -9.39 8.02 5.44
C LEU A 84 -9.49 8.94 6.67
N PHE A 85 -9.11 8.46 7.84
CA PHE A 85 -9.12 9.26 9.07
C PHE A 85 -7.93 10.22 9.15
N LEU A 86 -6.72 9.77 8.80
CA LEU A 86 -5.49 10.54 8.98
C LEU A 86 -5.18 11.50 7.85
N GLN A 87 -5.41 11.07 6.60
CA GLN A 87 -4.91 11.79 5.43
C GLN A 87 -5.77 13.01 5.05
N ALA A 88 -5.17 13.94 4.35
CA ALA A 88 -5.83 15.09 3.71
C ALA A 88 -6.58 16.08 4.65
N ARG A 89 -6.34 16.05 5.95
CA ARG A 89 -7.05 16.89 6.93
C ARG A 89 -6.93 18.40 6.68
N GLY A 90 -5.87 18.86 6.01
CA GLY A 90 -5.66 20.25 5.65
C GLY A 90 -6.22 20.65 4.27
N ILE A 91 -6.82 19.71 3.52
CA ILE A 91 -7.32 19.96 2.17
C ILE A 91 -8.82 20.22 2.22
N ALA A 92 -9.21 21.48 1.99
CA ALA A 92 -10.61 21.92 2.14
C ALA A 92 -11.50 21.59 0.93
N THR A 93 -10.91 21.35 -0.26
CA THR A 93 -11.66 21.16 -1.53
C THR A 93 -11.08 20.01 -2.33
N ALA A 94 -11.95 19.20 -2.95
CA ALA A 94 -11.56 18.02 -3.73
C ALA A 94 -10.60 17.07 -2.97
N THR A 95 -10.89 16.85 -1.71
CA THR A 95 -10.08 16.04 -0.79
C THR A 95 -9.80 14.66 -1.38
N PRO A 96 -8.52 14.26 -1.54
CA PRO A 96 -8.16 12.92 -1.98
C PRO A 96 -8.73 11.84 -1.05
N ARG A 97 -9.08 10.68 -1.61
CA ARG A 97 -9.61 9.56 -0.81
C ARG A 97 -8.54 8.83 0.01
N ALA A 98 -7.27 9.13 -0.21
CA ALA A 98 -6.14 8.49 0.48
C ALA A 98 -6.16 6.94 0.43
N LEU A 99 -6.64 6.38 -0.67
CA LEU A 99 -6.62 4.95 -0.95
C LEU A 99 -5.67 4.64 -2.10
N THR A 100 -5.03 3.48 -2.03
CA THR A 100 -4.21 2.98 -3.14
C THR A 100 -5.05 2.66 -4.39
N ALA A 101 -4.39 2.46 -5.53
CA ALA A 101 -5.05 2.14 -6.81
C ALA A 101 -5.49 0.66 -6.86
N ILE A 102 -6.40 0.24 -5.97
CA ILE A 102 -6.86 -1.15 -5.81
C ILE A 102 -7.29 -1.78 -7.14
N LYS A 103 -8.00 -1.02 -7.97
CA LYS A 103 -8.46 -1.51 -9.27
C LYS A 103 -7.30 -1.87 -10.19
N ALA A 104 -6.31 -0.99 -10.32
CA ALA A 104 -5.15 -1.24 -11.17
C ALA A 104 -4.32 -2.44 -10.67
N LEU A 105 -4.14 -2.55 -9.35
CA LEU A 105 -3.45 -3.68 -8.72
C LEU A 105 -4.16 -5.01 -9.02
N LYS A 106 -5.47 -5.08 -8.82
CA LYS A 106 -6.26 -6.29 -9.10
C LYS A 106 -6.28 -6.66 -10.58
N GLU A 107 -6.40 -5.68 -11.47
CA GLU A 107 -6.34 -5.90 -12.93
C GLU A 107 -4.96 -6.44 -13.38
N ALA A 108 -3.89 -6.10 -12.67
CA ALA A 108 -2.55 -6.63 -12.91
C ALA A 108 -2.30 -8.01 -12.28
N GLY A 109 -3.24 -8.54 -11.49
CA GLY A 109 -3.13 -9.83 -10.81
C GLY A 109 -2.41 -9.79 -9.45
N VAL A 110 -2.22 -8.61 -8.87
CA VAL A 110 -1.65 -8.46 -7.53
C VAL A 110 -2.61 -9.03 -6.48
N LEU A 111 -2.06 -9.79 -5.51
CA LEU A 111 -2.81 -10.19 -4.32
C LEU A 111 -3.11 -8.94 -3.49
N VAL A 112 -4.38 -8.59 -3.36
CA VAL A 112 -4.84 -7.46 -2.56
C VAL A 112 -5.74 -7.95 -1.44
N ALA A 113 -5.35 -7.69 -0.20
CA ALA A 113 -6.18 -7.85 0.98
C ALA A 113 -6.42 -6.46 1.60
N ALA A 114 -7.26 -6.36 2.64
CA ALA A 114 -7.48 -5.09 3.33
C ALA A 114 -7.51 -5.31 4.84
N GLY A 115 -6.98 -4.35 5.59
CA GLY A 115 -6.95 -4.34 7.05
C GLY A 115 -7.56 -3.06 7.63
N ALA A 116 -7.85 -3.10 8.93
CA ALA A 116 -8.39 -1.93 9.66
C ALA A 116 -7.28 -0.97 10.10
N ASP A 117 -6.10 -1.52 10.45
CA ASP A 117 -4.98 -0.81 11.06
C ASP A 117 -5.36 -0.25 12.44
N ASN A 118 -5.29 1.07 12.68
CA ASN A 118 -5.53 1.67 13.98
C ASN A 118 -6.99 1.54 14.47
N VAL A 119 -7.14 1.16 15.73
CA VAL A 119 -8.45 0.93 16.38
C VAL A 119 -8.52 1.72 17.68
N GLN A 120 -9.26 2.81 17.69
CA GLN A 120 -9.52 3.67 18.86
C GLN A 120 -8.23 4.10 19.59
N ASP A 121 -7.25 4.51 18.83
CA ASP A 121 -5.97 5.03 19.29
C ASP A 121 -5.75 6.48 18.77
N PRO A 122 -4.63 7.15 19.10
CA PRO A 122 -4.39 8.54 18.66
C PRO A 122 -4.39 8.74 17.14
N PHE A 123 -4.16 7.70 16.36
CA PHE A 123 -4.11 7.74 14.89
C PHE A 123 -5.47 7.46 14.23
N ASN A 124 -6.39 6.79 14.95
CA ASN A 124 -7.77 6.59 14.48
C ASN A 124 -8.74 6.45 15.66
N LEU A 125 -9.29 7.56 16.12
CA LEU A 125 -10.19 7.64 17.29
C LEU A 125 -11.49 6.86 17.13
N VAL A 126 -11.92 6.58 15.90
CA VAL A 126 -13.20 5.92 15.57
C VAL A 126 -13.02 4.58 14.87
N GLY A 127 -11.78 4.12 14.76
CA GLY A 127 -11.45 2.86 14.08
C GLY A 127 -12.12 1.65 14.71
N ARG A 128 -12.45 0.67 13.87
CA ARG A 128 -13.03 -0.62 14.25
C ARG A 128 -12.27 -1.75 13.58
N SER A 129 -12.23 -2.91 14.23
CA SER A 129 -11.74 -4.16 13.62
C SER A 129 -12.88 -4.92 12.94
N ASP A 130 -13.69 -4.24 12.14
CA ASP A 130 -14.80 -4.86 11.39
C ASP A 130 -14.35 -5.14 9.94
N PRO A 131 -14.17 -6.43 9.56
CA PRO A 131 -13.70 -6.77 8.23
C PRO A 131 -14.71 -6.43 7.12
N LEU A 132 -16.00 -6.39 7.42
CA LEU A 132 -17.04 -6.02 6.45
C LEU A 132 -17.02 -4.52 6.17
N GLU A 133 -16.85 -3.69 7.22
CA GLU A 133 -16.66 -2.25 7.07
C GLU A 133 -15.37 -1.97 6.27
N THR A 134 -14.26 -2.61 6.61
CA THR A 134 -12.98 -2.50 5.91
C THR A 134 -13.13 -2.84 4.42
N ALA A 135 -13.78 -3.95 4.10
CA ALA A 135 -14.01 -4.36 2.71
C ALA A 135 -14.91 -3.38 1.95
N SER A 136 -15.92 -2.82 2.62
CA SER A 136 -16.82 -1.82 2.05
C SER A 136 -16.07 -0.52 1.71
N LEU A 137 -15.23 -0.03 2.61
CA LEU A 137 -14.40 1.16 2.41
C LEU A 137 -13.34 0.94 1.32
N ALA A 138 -12.73 -0.24 1.27
CA ALA A 138 -11.74 -0.56 0.23
C ALA A 138 -12.35 -0.62 -1.18
N LYS A 139 -13.66 -0.78 -1.30
CA LYS A 139 -14.38 -0.81 -2.59
C LYS A 139 -14.76 0.60 -3.08
N ALA A 140 -14.85 1.57 -2.19
CA ALA A 140 -15.27 2.94 -2.51
C ALA A 140 -14.21 3.70 -3.31
#